data_55bb294a4af9c4658cae5b10546632f3
#
_entry.id   55bb294a4af9c4658cae5b10546632f3
#
_cell.length_a   1.000
_cell.length_b   1.000
_cell.length_c   1.000
_cell.angle_alpha   90.00
_cell.angle_beta   90.00
_cell.angle_gamma   90.00
#
_symmetry.space_group_name_H-M   'P 1'
#
loop_
_entity.id
_entity.type
_entity.pdbx_description
1 polymer ?
#
loop_
_entity_poly.entity_id
_entity_poly.type
_entity_poly.pdbx_seq_one_letter_code
_entity_poly.pdbx_strand_id
1 'polypeptide(L)'
;MIGYLFALIKKTHIKTKKELFDNRRKKFTVRNGTLLGFFFGLNILVTLYCQATDGNYVTLNVGDPGENLPVTYRISGSKMVLSWKGSGICESSTDLKRWFGVGQGRRYNIKFTREHTYYRVKKVLPRAVQTYIPKGYSSDKKYPLILNLHGFTLNSDWQNGYFPLKSLADEKGFIFCIPDGLRDSSNNQRWNATDACCGSRNDLPDDSKYLRELIDSAIKKFSIDETRIYAMGLSNGGFMSYRMAYDHSDILAAIAPIAGVGYKDKNKIVPKHPVHVLHIHATGDAGVPFAGANKPGPWGLFFNDIPGVDENLRNWADYNKCNKEDNPKVKSIDLDNIIPGNDTTIIRFMNEKNNCTVELWKVHGGQHSIPFTVDGQRMVVDWLLDHPKVD
;
A
#
# COMPACT_ATOMS: atom_id res chain seq x y z
N MET A 1 22.26 -17.35 -25.85
CA MET A 1 22.36 -17.08 -24.41
C MET A 1 22.80 -18.29 -23.59
N ILE A 2 22.37 -19.50 -23.91
CA ILE A 2 22.77 -20.75 -23.22
C ILE A 2 24.25 -21.08 -23.42
N GLY A 3 24.82 -20.80 -24.58
CA GLY A 3 26.24 -21.06 -24.87
C GLY A 3 27.24 -20.19 -24.06
N TYR A 4 26.86 -18.98 -23.69
CA TYR A 4 27.69 -18.07 -22.87
C TYR A 4 27.73 -18.52 -21.41
N LEU A 5 26.65 -19.10 -20.92
CA LEU A 5 26.56 -19.60 -19.53
C LEU A 5 27.48 -20.81 -19.31
N PHE A 6 27.59 -21.71 -20.30
CA PHE A 6 28.49 -22.86 -20.23
C PHE A 6 29.97 -22.46 -20.29
N ALA A 7 30.31 -21.36 -20.97
CA ALA A 7 31.68 -20.85 -21.04
C ALA A 7 32.13 -20.22 -19.71
N LEU A 8 31.21 -19.60 -18.94
CA LEU A 8 31.53 -19.05 -17.61
C LEU A 8 31.72 -20.18 -16.56
N ILE A 9 30.93 -21.23 -16.65
CA ILE A 9 31.02 -22.39 -15.73
C ILE A 9 32.35 -23.15 -15.93
N LYS A 10 32.85 -23.25 -17.17
CA LYS A 10 34.14 -23.87 -17.44
C LYS A 10 35.36 -23.09 -16.90
N LYS A 11 35.24 -21.78 -16.68
CA LYS A 11 36.33 -20.95 -16.13
C LYS A 11 36.42 -20.95 -14.60
N THR A 12 35.45 -21.50 -13.88
CA THR A 12 35.39 -21.46 -12.41
C THR A 12 35.79 -22.76 -11.71
N HIS A 13 36.49 -23.68 -12.35
CA HIS A 13 37.06 -24.91 -11.74
C HIS A 13 36.09 -25.60 -10.72
N ILE A 14 34.88 -25.86 -11.10
CA ILE A 14 33.97 -26.67 -10.27
C ILE A 14 34.11 -28.14 -10.69
N LYS A 15 34.75 -28.90 -9.84
CA LYS A 15 34.90 -30.32 -9.98
C LYS A 15 33.58 -31.05 -9.69
N THR A 16 33.46 -32.26 -10.01
CA THR A 16 32.31 -33.16 -10.18
C THR A 16 31.18 -33.11 -9.12
N LYS A 17 30.00 -33.66 -9.47
CA LYS A 17 28.78 -33.80 -8.66
C LYS A 17 28.99 -34.26 -7.20
N LYS A 18 30.07 -34.96 -6.91
CA LYS A 18 30.39 -35.51 -5.58
C LYS A 18 30.98 -34.44 -4.64
N GLU A 19 31.72 -33.46 -5.19
CA GLU A 19 32.33 -32.37 -4.41
C GLU A 19 31.34 -31.25 -4.07
N LEU A 20 30.23 -31.15 -4.78
CA LEU A 20 29.14 -30.19 -4.51
C LEU A 20 28.31 -30.55 -3.29
N PHE A 21 28.23 -31.86 -2.93
CA PHE A 21 27.44 -32.29 -1.77
C PHE A 21 28.17 -32.10 -0.43
N ASP A 22 29.50 -32.04 -0.44
CA ASP A 22 30.30 -32.00 0.79
C ASP A 22 30.61 -30.58 1.29
N ASN A 23 30.33 -29.53 0.50
CA ASN A 23 30.69 -28.16 0.83
C ASN A 23 29.50 -27.32 1.33
N ARG A 24 28.85 -27.74 2.44
CA ARG A 24 27.70 -27.07 3.06
C ARG A 24 28.01 -25.73 3.74
N ARG A 25 29.22 -25.17 3.64
CA ARG A 25 29.60 -23.97 4.40
C ARG A 25 30.53 -22.98 3.66
N LYS A 26 30.39 -22.78 2.36
CA LYS A 26 31.16 -21.68 1.73
C LYS A 26 30.24 -20.50 1.38
N LYS A 27 30.51 -19.37 2.03
CA LYS A 27 29.97 -18.08 1.69
C LYS A 27 30.60 -17.63 0.35
N PHE A 28 29.77 -17.34 -0.64
CA PHE A 28 30.21 -16.66 -1.87
C PHE A 28 29.92 -15.17 -1.75
N THR A 29 30.97 -14.38 -1.90
CA THR A 29 30.86 -12.93 -2.01
C THR A 29 31.12 -12.55 -3.46
N VAL A 30 30.14 -11.94 -4.11
CA VAL A 30 30.31 -11.39 -5.45
C VAL A 30 30.36 -9.86 -5.32
N ARG A 31 31.46 -9.25 -5.72
CA ARG A 31 31.59 -7.81 -5.91
C ARG A 31 31.16 -7.47 -7.33
N ASN A 32 30.13 -6.61 -7.45
CA ASN A 32 29.69 -5.99 -8.70
C ASN A 32 29.36 -6.97 -9.85
N GLY A 33 28.22 -7.61 -9.80
CA GLY A 33 27.72 -8.45 -10.91
C GLY A 33 26.51 -9.29 -10.52
N THR A 34 25.62 -9.49 -11.46
CA THR A 34 24.46 -10.38 -11.30
C THR A 34 24.89 -11.81 -11.57
N LEU A 35 24.79 -12.72 -10.60
CA LEU A 35 24.98 -14.14 -10.80
C LEU A 35 23.62 -14.84 -10.59
N LEU A 36 23.08 -15.42 -11.67
CA LEU A 36 21.94 -16.33 -11.61
C LEU A 36 22.48 -17.73 -11.42
N GLY A 37 22.35 -18.30 -10.23
CA GLY A 37 22.66 -19.70 -9.97
C GLY A 37 21.36 -20.49 -9.81
N PHE A 38 21.14 -21.47 -10.69
CA PHE A 38 20.09 -22.45 -10.53
C PHE A 38 20.64 -23.64 -9.76
N PHE A 39 20.25 -23.76 -8.50
CA PHE A 39 20.29 -25.02 -7.78
C PHE A 39 18.85 -25.41 -7.43
N PHE A 40 18.53 -26.69 -7.55
CA PHE A 40 17.22 -27.24 -7.27
C PHE A 40 16.63 -26.66 -5.98
N GLY A 41 15.66 -25.76 -6.12
CA GLY A 41 14.86 -25.23 -5.03
C GLY A 41 15.36 -23.97 -4.32
N LEU A 42 16.45 -23.31 -4.73
CA LEU A 42 16.91 -22.07 -4.11
C LEU A 42 17.18 -20.98 -5.17
N ASN A 43 16.39 -19.92 -5.16
CA ASN A 43 16.68 -18.70 -5.92
C ASN A 43 17.32 -17.64 -5.01
N ILE A 44 18.55 -17.26 -5.30
CA ILE A 44 19.20 -16.09 -4.68
C ILE A 44 19.08 -14.95 -5.67
N LEU A 45 18.30 -13.94 -5.34
CA LEU A 45 18.16 -12.72 -6.14
C LEU A 45 19.09 -11.64 -5.58
N VAL A 46 19.99 -11.12 -6.40
CA VAL A 46 20.85 -9.97 -6.07
C VAL A 46 20.19 -8.71 -6.63
N THR A 47 20.02 -7.71 -5.80
CA THR A 47 19.35 -6.46 -6.14
C THR A 47 20.35 -5.42 -6.64
N LEU A 48 20.03 -4.77 -7.77
CA LEU A 48 20.69 -3.57 -8.27
C LEU A 48 20.01 -2.34 -7.68
N TYR A 49 20.80 -1.43 -7.11
CA TYR A 49 20.33 -0.12 -6.65
C TYR A 49 20.34 0.86 -7.82
N CYS A 50 19.22 1.51 -8.06
CA CYS A 50 19.15 2.69 -8.91
C CYS A 50 18.88 3.91 -8.02
N GLN A 51 19.83 4.84 -7.99
CA GLN A 51 19.65 6.14 -7.35
C GLN A 51 19.22 7.15 -8.40
N ALA A 52 18.00 7.66 -8.30
CA ALA A 52 17.61 8.87 -9.02
C ALA A 52 17.65 10.02 -8.01
N THR A 53 18.42 11.02 -8.27
CA THR A 53 18.59 12.18 -7.38
C THR A 53 18.16 13.44 -8.10
N ASP A 54 16.87 13.76 -8.02
CA ASP A 54 16.45 15.17 -8.01
C ASP A 54 16.53 15.62 -6.56
N GLY A 55 17.22 16.73 -6.28
CA GLY A 55 17.67 17.12 -4.94
C GLY A 55 16.64 17.20 -3.81
N ASN A 56 15.34 16.96 -4.06
CA ASN A 56 14.25 16.98 -3.09
C ASN A 56 13.60 15.60 -2.86
N TYR A 57 14.05 14.54 -3.56
CA TYR A 57 13.56 13.18 -3.37
C TYR A 57 14.60 12.32 -2.66
N VAL A 58 14.16 11.60 -1.64
CA VAL A 58 14.98 10.66 -0.88
C VAL A 58 14.34 9.29 -0.93
N THR A 59 15.14 8.27 -1.22
CA THR A 59 14.68 6.89 -1.17
C THR A 59 14.60 6.40 0.27
N LEU A 60 13.42 5.94 0.67
CA LEU A 60 13.22 5.15 1.89
C LEU A 60 13.19 3.67 1.53
N ASN A 61 14.00 2.87 2.21
CA ASN A 61 13.94 1.42 2.13
C ASN A 61 13.13 0.89 3.32
N VAL A 62 12.06 0.18 3.02
CA VAL A 62 11.22 -0.45 4.03
C VAL A 62 11.47 -1.95 4.02
N GLY A 63 11.96 -2.47 5.12
CA GLY A 63 12.42 -3.84 5.30
C GLY A 63 13.94 -3.94 5.49
N ASP A 64 14.42 -5.05 6.00
CA ASP A 64 15.85 -5.27 6.26
C ASP A 64 16.59 -5.72 4.98
N PRO A 65 17.55 -4.94 4.43
CA PRO A 65 18.22 -5.25 3.16
C PRO A 65 19.27 -6.36 3.24
N GLY A 66 19.58 -6.90 4.41
CA GLY A 66 20.83 -7.66 4.65
C GLY A 66 20.70 -9.16 4.80
N GLU A 67 19.53 -9.74 5.04
CA GLU A 67 19.44 -11.18 5.33
C GLU A 67 19.05 -12.02 4.12
N ASN A 68 19.97 -12.89 3.68
CA ASN A 68 19.61 -14.10 2.95
C ASN A 68 18.70 -14.92 3.84
N LEU A 69 17.46 -15.15 3.42
CA LEU A 69 16.53 -16.00 4.15
C LEU A 69 16.98 -17.46 4.02
N PRO A 70 17.59 -18.08 5.03
CA PRO A 70 17.83 -19.50 4.98
C PRO A 70 16.48 -20.21 5.04
N VAL A 71 16.08 -20.80 3.92
CA VAL A 71 14.90 -21.67 3.87
C VAL A 71 15.31 -23.02 4.45
N THR A 72 14.63 -23.41 5.51
CA THR A 72 14.71 -24.76 6.07
C THR A 72 13.45 -25.54 5.72
N TYR A 73 13.56 -26.82 5.53
CA TYR A 73 12.38 -27.67 5.34
C TYR A 73 12.36 -28.82 6.32
N ARG A 74 11.17 -29.25 6.70
CA ARG A 74 10.93 -30.43 7.51
C ARG A 74 9.85 -31.27 6.83
N ILE A 75 10.12 -32.54 6.61
CA ILE A 75 9.16 -33.51 6.07
C ILE A 75 8.61 -34.33 7.22
N SER A 76 7.29 -34.50 7.27
CA SER A 76 6.58 -35.36 8.22
C SER A 76 5.43 -36.03 7.51
N GLY A 77 5.60 -37.33 7.18
CA GLY A 77 4.65 -38.11 6.39
C GLY A 77 4.42 -37.49 5.00
N SER A 78 3.18 -37.18 4.66
CA SER A 78 2.78 -36.60 3.38
C SER A 78 2.82 -35.05 3.36
N LYS A 79 3.43 -34.42 4.38
CA LYS A 79 3.50 -32.95 4.50
C LYS A 79 4.94 -32.50 4.53
N MET A 80 5.21 -31.38 3.88
CA MET A 80 6.47 -30.66 4.00
C MET A 80 6.17 -29.26 4.53
N VAL A 81 6.99 -28.80 5.48
CA VAL A 81 6.93 -27.45 6.01
C VAL A 81 8.17 -26.72 5.57
N LEU A 82 7.98 -25.63 4.81
CA LEU A 82 9.03 -24.66 4.55
C LEU A 82 9.03 -23.62 5.67
N SER A 83 10.21 -23.26 6.15
CA SER A 83 10.39 -22.23 7.16
C SER A 83 11.57 -21.33 6.79
N TRP A 84 11.45 -20.05 7.06
CA TRP A 84 12.50 -19.05 6.80
C TRP A 84 12.50 -17.94 7.84
N LYS A 85 13.61 -17.22 7.94
CA LYS A 85 13.71 -16.04 8.80
C LYS A 85 13.35 -14.78 7.99
N GLY A 86 12.66 -13.83 8.62
CA GLY A 86 12.27 -12.57 8.00
C GLY A 86 10.96 -12.65 7.21
N SER A 87 10.61 -11.60 6.51
CA SER A 87 9.40 -11.52 5.67
C SER A 87 9.68 -12.12 4.29
N GLY A 88 8.87 -13.07 3.87
CA GLY A 88 8.99 -13.73 2.58
C GLY A 88 7.63 -14.18 2.04
N ILE A 89 7.52 -14.22 0.73
CA ILE A 89 6.38 -14.80 0.01
C ILE A 89 6.81 -16.17 -0.52
N CYS A 90 6.09 -17.21 -0.12
CA CYS A 90 6.21 -18.51 -0.75
C CYS A 90 5.41 -18.50 -2.05
N GLU A 91 6.07 -18.82 -3.15
CA GLU A 91 5.45 -18.91 -4.48
C GLU A 91 5.56 -20.34 -4.98
N SER A 92 4.56 -20.82 -5.71
CA SER A 92 4.57 -22.12 -6.38
C SER A 92 4.45 -21.99 -7.89
N SER A 93 4.98 -22.97 -8.61
CA SER A 93 4.89 -23.07 -10.07
C SER A 93 4.87 -24.54 -10.49
N THR A 94 4.13 -24.85 -11.56
CA THR A 94 4.16 -26.18 -12.21
C THR A 94 5.05 -26.21 -13.46
N ASP A 95 5.39 -25.05 -14.01
CA ASP A 95 6.12 -24.90 -15.29
C ASP A 95 7.43 -24.10 -15.17
N LEU A 96 7.80 -23.65 -13.97
CA LEU A 96 8.94 -22.77 -13.70
C LEU A 96 8.91 -21.42 -14.42
N LYS A 97 7.81 -21.11 -15.11
CA LYS A 97 7.63 -19.87 -15.87
C LYS A 97 6.67 -18.92 -15.16
N ARG A 98 5.54 -19.45 -14.71
CA ARG A 98 4.52 -18.69 -13.97
C ARG A 98 4.56 -19.09 -12.50
N TRP A 99 4.64 -18.10 -11.63
CA TRP A 99 4.75 -18.26 -10.19
C TRP A 99 3.56 -17.60 -9.50
N PHE A 100 2.93 -18.31 -8.59
CA PHE A 100 1.76 -17.86 -7.85
C PHE A 100 2.08 -17.82 -6.36
N GLY A 101 1.76 -16.69 -5.70
CA GLY A 101 1.86 -16.58 -4.26
C GLY A 101 0.94 -17.60 -3.58
N VAL A 102 1.50 -18.45 -2.73
CA VAL A 102 0.74 -19.48 -2.01
C VAL A 102 0.77 -19.30 -0.50
N GLY A 103 1.64 -18.43 0.00
CA GLY A 103 1.71 -18.11 1.41
C GLY A 103 2.72 -17.02 1.72
N GLN A 104 2.49 -16.31 2.82
CA GLN A 104 3.36 -15.27 3.34
C GLN A 104 3.65 -15.53 4.82
N GLY A 105 4.76 -14.97 5.31
CA GLY A 105 5.15 -15.08 6.71
C GLY A 105 6.49 -15.76 6.89
N ARG A 106 6.58 -16.65 7.87
CA ARG A 106 7.83 -17.37 8.21
C ARG A 106 7.73 -18.88 8.00
N ARG A 107 6.56 -19.37 7.59
CA ARG A 107 6.27 -20.79 7.44
C ARG A 107 5.17 -21.02 6.40
N TYR A 108 5.34 -22.07 5.59
CA TYR A 108 4.31 -22.55 4.69
C TYR A 108 4.23 -24.08 4.72
N ASN A 109 2.99 -24.60 4.80
CA ASN A 109 2.72 -26.04 4.82
C ASN A 109 2.39 -26.52 3.41
N ILE A 110 3.22 -27.39 2.85
CA ILE A 110 3.02 -28.01 1.55
C ILE A 110 2.35 -29.37 1.73
N LYS A 111 1.27 -29.59 1.00
CA LYS A 111 0.72 -30.95 0.81
C LYS A 111 1.32 -31.50 -0.48
N PHE A 112 1.87 -32.71 -0.42
CA PHE A 112 2.34 -33.40 -1.63
C PHE A 112 1.16 -33.71 -2.55
N THR A 113 1.24 -33.23 -3.79
CA THR A 113 0.32 -33.60 -4.88
C THR A 113 1.02 -34.54 -5.83
N ARG A 114 0.28 -35.20 -6.71
CA ARG A 114 0.86 -36.11 -7.74
C ARG A 114 1.54 -35.31 -8.87
N GLU A 115 1.28 -34.01 -8.97
CA GLU A 115 1.89 -33.12 -9.96
C GLU A 115 3.20 -32.55 -9.44
N HIS A 116 4.17 -32.42 -10.33
CA HIS A 116 5.43 -31.75 -10.01
C HIS A 116 5.14 -30.27 -9.75
N THR A 117 5.25 -29.86 -8.49
CA THR A 117 5.08 -28.47 -8.09
C THR A 117 6.40 -27.97 -7.53
N TYR A 118 6.87 -26.87 -8.06
CA TYR A 118 8.06 -26.17 -7.62
C TYR A 118 7.67 -25.07 -6.64
N TYR A 119 8.49 -24.88 -5.62
CA TYR A 119 8.29 -23.84 -4.63
C TYR A 119 9.53 -22.97 -4.53
N ARG A 120 9.32 -21.66 -4.36
CA ARG A 120 10.39 -20.72 -4.01
C ARG A 120 9.90 -19.80 -2.90
N VAL A 121 10.81 -19.35 -2.06
CA VAL A 121 10.55 -18.26 -1.14
C VAL A 121 11.23 -17.00 -1.69
N LYS A 122 10.41 -16.08 -2.12
CA LYS A 122 10.86 -14.76 -2.56
C LYS A 122 10.93 -13.87 -1.35
N LYS A 123 12.12 -13.32 -1.06
CA LYS A 123 12.23 -12.24 -0.08
C LYS A 123 11.29 -11.12 -0.51
N VAL A 124 10.48 -10.61 0.39
CA VAL A 124 9.84 -9.32 0.18
C VAL A 124 10.97 -8.32 0.20
N LEU A 125 11.41 -7.89 -0.98
CA LEU A 125 12.45 -6.88 -1.09
C LEU A 125 11.93 -5.60 -0.46
N PRO A 126 12.79 -4.82 0.21
CA PRO A 126 12.43 -3.49 0.65
C PRO A 126 11.90 -2.74 -0.57
N ARG A 127 10.65 -2.25 -0.48
CA ARG A 127 10.10 -1.39 -1.52
C ARG A 127 10.79 -0.04 -1.37
N ALA A 128 11.56 0.36 -2.38
CA ALA A 128 12.14 1.69 -2.41
C ALA A 128 11.01 2.70 -2.63
N VAL A 129 10.88 3.68 -1.76
CA VAL A 129 9.86 4.71 -1.83
C VAL A 129 10.52 6.06 -1.94
N GLN A 130 10.18 6.80 -2.98
CA GLN A 130 10.57 8.21 -3.09
C GLN A 130 9.75 9.03 -2.09
N THR A 131 10.46 9.72 -1.23
CA THR A 131 9.89 10.62 -0.23
C THR A 131 10.28 12.04 -0.59
N TYR A 132 9.30 12.89 -0.81
CA TYR A 132 9.51 14.30 -1.07
C TYR A 132 9.67 15.07 0.23
N ILE A 133 10.71 15.88 0.28
CA ILE A 133 11.02 16.78 1.40
C ILE A 133 10.82 18.22 0.90
N PRO A 134 10.01 19.05 1.59
CA PRO A 134 9.70 20.40 1.13
C PRO A 134 10.94 21.29 1.11
N LYS A 135 10.94 22.28 0.22
CA LYS A 135 11.98 23.31 0.19
C LYS A 135 12.08 23.98 1.55
N GLY A 136 13.30 24.27 1.99
CA GLY A 136 13.53 24.88 3.29
C GLY A 136 13.28 23.95 4.49
N TYR A 137 13.30 22.64 4.29
CA TYR A 137 13.27 21.67 5.39
C TYR A 137 14.41 21.93 6.38
N SER A 138 14.08 21.89 7.67
CA SER A 138 15.05 21.92 8.77
C SER A 138 14.69 20.83 9.78
N SER A 139 15.69 20.16 10.33
CA SER A 139 15.48 19.18 11.42
C SER A 139 14.93 19.79 12.72
N ASP A 140 15.01 21.11 12.87
CA ASP A 140 14.55 21.84 14.05
C ASP A 140 13.04 22.09 14.05
N LYS A 141 12.38 21.79 12.93
CA LYS A 141 10.92 21.92 12.78
C LYS A 141 10.29 20.57 12.61
N LYS A 142 9.05 20.40 13.08
CA LYS A 142 8.23 19.20 12.87
C LYS A 142 7.34 19.37 11.65
N TYR A 143 7.24 18.33 10.84
CA TYR A 143 6.52 18.35 9.56
C TYR A 143 5.44 17.28 9.52
N PRO A 144 4.22 17.60 9.05
CA PRO A 144 3.21 16.60 8.72
C PRO A 144 3.75 15.59 7.69
N LEU A 145 3.22 14.36 7.74
CA LEU A 145 3.49 13.31 6.76
C LEU A 145 2.22 12.89 6.05
N ILE A 146 2.21 12.91 4.71
CA ILE A 146 1.10 12.42 3.88
C ILE A 146 1.53 11.21 3.08
N LEU A 147 0.82 10.08 3.22
CA LEU A 147 0.90 8.96 2.30
C LEU A 147 -0.16 9.15 1.20
N ASN A 148 0.25 9.14 -0.09
CA ASN A 148 -0.64 9.27 -1.24
C ASN A 148 -0.63 7.96 -2.05
N LEU A 149 -1.73 7.19 -1.99
CA LEU A 149 -1.81 5.80 -2.41
C LEU A 149 -2.52 5.66 -3.76
N HIS A 150 -1.89 4.96 -4.72
CA HIS A 150 -2.43 4.78 -6.07
C HIS A 150 -3.62 3.80 -6.13
N GLY A 151 -4.40 3.88 -7.20
CA GLY A 151 -5.51 2.97 -7.50
C GLY A 151 -5.05 1.60 -8.03
N PHE A 152 -6.02 0.69 -8.24
CA PHE A 152 -5.78 -0.63 -8.84
C PHE A 152 -5.19 -0.51 -10.25
N THR A 153 -4.18 -1.33 -10.58
CA THR A 153 -3.39 -1.33 -11.82
C THR A 153 -2.52 -0.10 -12.05
N LEU A 154 -2.62 0.92 -11.21
CA LEU A 154 -1.86 2.16 -11.28
C LEU A 154 -0.55 2.05 -10.47
N ASN A 155 0.24 3.11 -10.45
CA ASN A 155 1.51 3.20 -9.75
C ASN A 155 1.73 4.60 -9.15
N SER A 156 2.85 4.78 -8.47
CA SER A 156 3.25 6.04 -7.85
C SER A 156 3.38 7.18 -8.85
N ASP A 157 3.91 6.94 -10.05
CA ASP A 157 4.05 8.00 -11.09
C ASP A 157 2.69 8.50 -11.55
N TRP A 158 1.75 7.58 -11.79
CA TRP A 158 0.39 7.95 -12.16
C TRP A 158 -0.31 8.74 -11.04
N GLN A 159 -0.19 8.26 -9.78
CA GLN A 159 -0.78 8.94 -8.64
C GLN A 159 -0.21 10.34 -8.43
N ASN A 160 1.11 10.51 -8.63
CA ASN A 160 1.76 11.81 -8.58
C ASN A 160 1.28 12.77 -9.68
N GLY A 161 0.91 12.23 -10.85
CA GLY A 161 0.28 13.02 -11.92
C GLY A 161 -1.17 13.36 -11.64
N TYR A 162 -1.92 12.43 -11.06
CA TYR A 162 -3.34 12.59 -10.73
C TYR A 162 -3.57 13.58 -9.57
N PHE A 163 -2.80 13.45 -8.49
CA PHE A 163 -2.88 14.34 -7.32
C PHE A 163 -1.48 14.83 -6.93
N PRO A 164 -0.95 15.84 -7.64
CA PRO A 164 0.40 16.34 -7.43
C PRO A 164 0.52 17.13 -6.12
N LEU A 165 1.40 16.68 -5.23
CA LEU A 165 1.58 17.29 -3.90
C LEU A 165 2.79 18.23 -3.80
N LYS A 166 3.70 18.22 -4.79
CA LYS A 166 5.00 18.90 -4.69
C LYS A 166 4.89 20.40 -4.38
N SER A 167 4.08 21.13 -5.15
CA SER A 167 3.93 22.58 -4.95
C SER A 167 3.28 22.92 -3.62
N LEU A 168 2.28 22.13 -3.21
CA LEU A 168 1.61 22.27 -1.94
C LEU A 168 2.53 21.94 -0.76
N ALA A 169 3.39 20.93 -0.92
CA ALA A 169 4.38 20.58 0.09
C ALA A 169 5.41 21.68 0.31
N ASP A 170 5.88 22.31 -0.77
CA ASP A 170 6.80 23.46 -0.69
C ASP A 170 6.15 24.69 -0.05
N GLU A 171 4.86 24.93 -0.34
CA GLU A 171 4.11 26.07 0.18
C GLU A 171 3.72 25.90 1.66
N LYS A 172 3.19 24.72 2.00
CA LYS A 172 2.57 24.46 3.32
C LYS A 172 3.50 23.77 4.31
N GLY A 173 4.62 23.25 3.84
CA GLY A 173 5.64 22.63 4.69
C GLY A 173 5.22 21.25 5.21
N PHE A 174 5.03 20.27 4.33
CA PHE A 174 4.81 18.86 4.72
C PHE A 174 5.68 17.91 3.90
N ILE A 175 5.93 16.72 4.45
CA ILE A 175 6.63 15.63 3.78
C ILE A 175 5.57 14.67 3.20
N PHE A 176 5.82 14.10 2.03
CA PHE A 176 4.93 13.08 1.49
C PHE A 176 5.66 11.91 0.88
N CYS A 177 4.99 10.75 0.90
CA CYS A 177 5.43 9.52 0.26
C CYS A 177 4.38 9.05 -0.74
N ILE A 178 4.81 8.61 -1.93
CA ILE A 178 3.95 7.93 -2.91
C ILE A 178 4.54 6.53 -3.13
N PRO A 179 4.20 5.55 -2.29
CA PRO A 179 4.71 4.19 -2.42
C PRO A 179 3.98 3.41 -3.52
N ASP A 180 4.61 2.32 -3.96
CA ASP A 180 4.03 1.36 -4.86
C ASP A 180 3.49 0.13 -4.13
N GLY A 181 2.29 -0.30 -4.49
CA GLY A 181 1.75 -1.61 -4.14
C GLY A 181 2.48 -2.73 -4.88
N LEU A 182 2.33 -3.98 -4.45
CA LEU A 182 2.91 -5.12 -5.16
C LEU A 182 2.04 -5.54 -6.35
N ARG A 183 2.68 -6.19 -7.32
CA ARG A 183 1.99 -6.78 -8.47
C ARG A 183 1.45 -8.15 -8.09
N ASP A 184 0.20 -8.40 -8.49
CA ASP A 184 -0.41 -9.73 -8.35
C ASP A 184 0.05 -10.69 -9.46
N SER A 185 -0.50 -11.91 -9.47
CA SER A 185 -0.19 -12.94 -10.48
C SER A 185 -0.58 -12.55 -11.91
N SER A 186 -1.48 -11.58 -12.07
CA SER A 186 -1.89 -11.02 -13.36
C SER A 186 -1.09 -9.76 -13.72
N ASN A 187 -0.02 -9.46 -12.96
CA ASN A 187 0.83 -8.29 -13.12
C ASN A 187 0.14 -6.95 -12.82
N ASN A 188 -1.00 -6.96 -12.14
CA ASN A 188 -1.69 -5.76 -11.70
C ASN A 188 -1.07 -5.24 -10.41
N GLN A 189 -0.65 -3.99 -10.40
CA GLN A 189 -0.14 -3.33 -9.21
C GLN A 189 -1.32 -2.90 -8.32
N ARG A 190 -1.25 -3.23 -7.01
CA ARG A 190 -2.38 -3.02 -6.10
C ARG A 190 -1.99 -3.09 -4.64
N TRP A 191 -2.92 -2.67 -3.80
CA TRP A 191 -2.89 -2.80 -2.35
C TRP A 191 -3.81 -3.94 -1.89
N ASN A 192 -3.35 -4.73 -0.94
CA ASN A 192 -4.20 -5.63 -0.15
C ASN A 192 -4.96 -4.80 0.89
N ALA A 193 -6.03 -4.16 0.42
CA ALA A 193 -6.84 -3.21 1.19
C ALA A 193 -7.93 -3.91 2.02
N THR A 194 -9.15 -3.38 2.03
CA THR A 194 -10.31 -4.03 2.66
C THR A 194 -10.81 -5.19 1.80
N ASP A 195 -11.67 -6.05 2.35
CA ASP A 195 -12.31 -7.16 1.62
C ASP A 195 -13.31 -6.70 0.56
N ALA A 196 -13.69 -5.44 0.62
CA ALA A 196 -14.58 -4.82 -0.37
C ALA A 196 -13.89 -4.49 -1.70
N CYS A 197 -12.55 -4.57 -1.80
CA CYS A 197 -11.82 -4.22 -3.04
C CYS A 197 -10.73 -5.21 -3.41
N CYS A 198 -10.66 -5.44 -4.73
CA CYS A 198 -9.45 -5.85 -5.44
C CYS A 198 -8.85 -7.19 -4.97
N GLY A 199 -9.70 -8.05 -4.39
CA GLY A 199 -9.35 -9.40 -4.00
C GLY A 199 -8.49 -9.46 -2.74
N SER A 200 -9.10 -9.35 -1.57
CA SER A 200 -8.45 -9.74 -0.32
C SER A 200 -8.30 -11.24 -0.30
N ARG A 201 -7.09 -11.72 -0.52
CA ARG A 201 -6.74 -13.13 -0.31
C ARG A 201 -5.74 -13.20 0.82
N ASN A 202 -5.83 -14.25 1.63
CA ASN A 202 -4.89 -14.52 2.73
C ASN A 202 -3.44 -14.75 2.26
N ASP A 203 -3.21 -14.86 0.95
CA ASP A 203 -1.93 -15.08 0.28
C ASP A 203 -1.26 -13.79 -0.20
N LEU A 204 -1.93 -12.64 -0.06
CA LEU A 204 -1.37 -11.35 -0.44
C LEU A 204 -0.47 -10.77 0.65
N PRO A 205 0.49 -9.89 0.25
CA PRO A 205 1.35 -9.21 1.20
C PRO A 205 0.53 -8.38 2.18
N ASP A 206 1.00 -8.27 3.41
CA ASP A 206 0.43 -7.38 4.40
C ASP A 206 0.87 -5.93 4.12
N ASP A 207 0.14 -5.27 3.23
CA ASP A 207 0.43 -3.89 2.84
C ASP A 207 0.15 -2.89 3.97
N SER A 208 -0.74 -3.22 4.89
CA SER A 208 -0.99 -2.41 6.08
C SER A 208 0.26 -2.34 6.97
N LYS A 209 0.88 -3.48 7.22
CA LYS A 209 2.15 -3.55 7.94
C LYS A 209 3.28 -2.84 7.18
N TYR A 210 3.36 -3.02 5.86
CA TYR A 210 4.36 -2.33 5.03
C TYR A 210 4.25 -0.80 5.14
N LEU A 211 3.05 -0.25 5.03
CA LEU A 211 2.82 1.19 5.12
C LEU A 211 3.09 1.72 6.54
N ARG A 212 2.81 0.92 7.58
CA ARG A 212 3.22 1.26 8.95
C ARG A 212 4.75 1.32 9.08
N GLU A 213 5.46 0.33 8.56
CA GLU A 213 6.93 0.30 8.55
C GLU A 213 7.53 1.47 7.76
N LEU A 214 6.84 1.92 6.68
CA LEU A 214 7.21 3.12 5.94
C LEU A 214 7.07 4.39 6.80
N ILE A 215 5.96 4.55 7.51
CA ILE A 215 5.74 5.65 8.45
C ILE A 215 6.84 5.65 9.54
N ASP A 216 7.07 4.49 10.19
CA ASP A 216 8.08 4.34 11.23
C ASP A 216 9.50 4.70 10.72
N SER A 217 9.79 4.36 9.46
CA SER A 217 11.05 4.70 8.80
C SER A 217 11.17 6.20 8.50
N ALA A 218 10.06 6.85 8.12
CA ALA A 218 10.00 8.28 7.91
C ALA A 218 10.23 9.04 9.24
N ILE A 219 9.57 8.63 10.32
CA ILE A 219 9.74 9.20 11.67
C ILE A 219 11.21 9.11 12.13
N LYS A 220 11.85 7.97 11.90
CA LYS A 220 13.26 7.77 12.27
C LYS A 220 14.23 8.64 11.45
N LYS A 221 13.88 8.96 10.22
CA LYS A 221 14.78 9.64 9.28
C LYS A 221 14.56 11.15 9.20
N PHE A 222 13.33 11.59 9.41
CA PHE A 222 12.92 12.99 9.26
C PHE A 222 12.25 13.50 10.52
N SER A 223 12.18 14.81 10.66
CA SER A 223 11.52 15.47 11.77
C SER A 223 10.00 15.48 11.58
N ILE A 224 9.35 14.32 11.68
CA ILE A 224 7.90 14.17 11.52
C ILE A 224 7.16 14.64 12.76
N ASP A 225 6.04 15.34 12.55
CA ASP A 225 5.04 15.60 13.56
C ASP A 225 4.11 14.39 13.67
N GLU A 226 4.31 13.59 14.71
CA GLU A 226 3.58 12.34 14.92
C GLU A 226 2.08 12.56 15.22
N THR A 227 1.69 13.81 15.52
CA THR A 227 0.27 14.19 15.64
C THR A 227 -0.37 14.52 14.28
N ARG A 228 0.42 14.60 13.20
CA ARG A 228 -0.04 15.00 11.86
C ARG A 228 0.43 14.01 10.79
N ILE A 229 0.00 12.75 10.91
CA ILE A 229 0.28 11.67 9.94
C ILE A 229 -1.02 11.29 9.24
N TYR A 230 -1.01 11.33 7.91
CA TYR A 230 -2.19 11.22 7.08
C TYR A 230 -2.03 10.16 5.98
N ALA A 231 -3.16 9.56 5.58
CA ALA A 231 -3.21 8.71 4.41
C ALA A 231 -4.34 9.15 3.48
N MET A 232 -4.04 9.24 2.19
CA MET A 232 -5.02 9.53 1.15
C MET A 232 -4.78 8.63 -0.06
N GLY A 233 -5.74 8.53 -0.96
CA GLY A 233 -5.55 7.77 -2.19
C GLY A 233 -6.82 7.56 -2.98
N LEU A 234 -6.65 7.18 -4.25
CA LEU A 234 -7.74 6.92 -5.19
C LEU A 234 -8.13 5.45 -5.20
N SER A 235 -9.44 5.14 -5.25
CA SER A 235 -9.94 3.78 -5.52
C SER A 235 -9.33 2.74 -4.56
N ASN A 236 -8.59 1.76 -5.05
CA ASN A 236 -7.86 0.80 -4.22
C ASN A 236 -6.95 1.47 -3.17
N GLY A 237 -6.33 2.64 -3.50
CA GLY A 237 -5.61 3.48 -2.54
C GLY A 237 -6.53 4.11 -1.49
N GLY A 238 -7.76 4.46 -1.85
CA GLY A 238 -8.80 4.93 -0.92
C GLY A 238 -9.26 3.83 0.02
N PHE A 239 -9.49 2.61 -0.48
CA PHE A 239 -9.74 1.42 0.35
C PHE A 239 -8.56 1.13 1.29
N MET A 240 -7.33 1.32 0.81
CA MET A 240 -6.14 1.13 1.64
C MET A 240 -5.99 2.21 2.71
N SER A 241 -6.39 3.45 2.44
CA SER A 241 -6.44 4.51 3.44
C SER A 241 -7.41 4.16 4.58
N TYR A 242 -8.57 3.59 4.26
CA TYR A 242 -9.48 3.03 5.28
C TYR A 242 -8.84 1.88 6.04
N ARG A 243 -8.20 0.93 5.35
CA ARG A 243 -7.47 -0.17 5.99
C ARG A 243 -6.46 0.32 7.01
N MET A 244 -5.69 1.32 6.64
CA MET A 244 -4.71 1.95 7.53
C MET A 244 -5.36 2.57 8.76
N ALA A 245 -6.51 3.25 8.60
CA ALA A 245 -7.23 3.83 9.73
C ALA A 245 -7.82 2.78 10.67
N TYR A 246 -8.25 1.62 10.17
CA TYR A 246 -8.67 0.50 11.02
C TYR A 246 -7.51 -0.12 11.79
N ASP A 247 -6.40 -0.43 11.10
CA ASP A 247 -5.29 -1.20 11.66
C ASP A 247 -4.34 -0.33 12.50
N HIS A 248 -4.21 0.97 12.17
CA HIS A 248 -3.21 1.89 12.71
C HIS A 248 -3.82 3.22 13.18
N SER A 249 -5.01 3.17 13.79
CA SER A 249 -5.65 4.33 14.41
C SER A 249 -4.82 4.95 15.55
N ASP A 250 -3.83 4.22 16.05
CA ASP A 250 -2.88 4.71 17.07
C ASP A 250 -1.94 5.79 16.52
N ILE A 251 -1.67 5.82 15.22
CA ILE A 251 -0.70 6.74 14.62
C ILE A 251 -1.34 7.70 13.61
N LEU A 252 -2.44 7.35 12.95
CA LEU A 252 -3.08 8.20 11.97
C LEU A 252 -3.93 9.29 12.61
N ALA A 253 -3.75 10.52 12.14
CA ALA A 253 -4.57 11.67 12.50
C ALA A 253 -5.85 11.72 11.65
N ALA A 254 -5.68 11.66 10.32
CA ALA A 254 -6.79 11.70 9.38
C ALA A 254 -6.53 10.86 8.13
N ILE A 255 -7.62 10.51 7.43
CA ILE A 255 -7.60 9.92 6.10
C ILE A 255 -8.45 10.75 5.12
N ALA A 256 -8.03 10.78 3.84
CA ALA A 256 -8.79 11.36 2.74
C ALA A 256 -8.95 10.35 1.59
N PRO A 257 -9.79 9.30 1.76
CA PRO A 257 -10.09 8.34 0.71
C PRO A 257 -10.91 8.97 -0.41
N ILE A 258 -10.47 8.78 -1.66
CA ILE A 258 -11.16 9.20 -2.89
C ILE A 258 -11.71 7.93 -3.55
N ALA A 259 -13.02 7.86 -3.77
CA ALA A 259 -13.68 6.75 -4.46
C ALA A 259 -13.30 5.35 -3.90
N GLY A 260 -13.14 5.24 -2.58
CA GLY A 260 -12.87 4.00 -1.85
C GLY A 260 -13.70 3.94 -0.59
N VAL A 261 -14.04 2.74 -0.08
CA VAL A 261 -14.86 2.56 1.13
C VAL A 261 -14.23 1.58 2.12
N GLY A 262 -14.69 1.57 3.35
CA GLY A 262 -14.28 0.66 4.41
C GLY A 262 -14.78 -0.77 4.23
N TYR A 263 -14.77 -1.55 5.33
CA TYR A 263 -15.34 -2.88 5.36
C TYR A 263 -16.87 -2.84 5.29
N LYS A 264 -17.49 -3.81 4.60
CA LYS A 264 -18.93 -3.99 4.59
C LYS A 264 -19.45 -4.37 5.99
N ASP A 265 -18.79 -5.30 6.65
CA ASP A 265 -19.07 -5.64 8.04
C ASP A 265 -18.38 -4.63 8.97
N LYS A 266 -19.19 -3.73 9.55
CA LYS A 266 -18.70 -2.71 10.47
C LYS A 266 -18.08 -3.25 11.76
N ASN A 267 -18.35 -4.49 12.13
CA ASN A 267 -17.81 -5.12 13.33
C ASN A 267 -16.54 -5.92 13.06
N LYS A 268 -16.10 -6.03 11.81
CA LYS A 268 -14.94 -6.82 11.42
C LYS A 268 -13.66 -6.33 12.07
N ILE A 269 -13.42 -5.03 12.03
CA ILE A 269 -12.34 -4.35 12.73
C ILE A 269 -12.89 -3.00 13.20
N VAL A 270 -12.80 -2.74 14.49
CA VAL A 270 -13.20 -1.46 15.07
C VAL A 270 -11.95 -0.66 15.42
N PRO A 271 -11.80 0.57 14.94
CA PRO A 271 -10.66 1.42 15.28
C PRO A 271 -10.60 1.65 16.80
N LYS A 272 -9.39 1.62 17.37
CA LYS A 272 -9.19 1.82 18.83
C LYS A 272 -9.17 3.28 19.24
N HIS A 273 -8.77 4.15 18.30
CA HIS A 273 -8.66 5.60 18.50
C HIS A 273 -9.48 6.30 17.42
N PRO A 274 -10.00 7.51 17.69
CA PRO A 274 -10.65 8.31 16.68
C PRO A 274 -9.66 8.69 15.57
N VAL A 275 -10.14 8.69 14.32
CA VAL A 275 -9.40 9.13 13.13
C VAL A 275 -10.31 10.01 12.31
N HIS A 276 -9.89 11.23 12.01
CA HIS A 276 -10.67 12.11 11.13
C HIS A 276 -10.81 11.50 9.74
N VAL A 277 -11.97 11.65 9.12
CA VAL A 277 -12.27 11.09 7.79
C VAL A 277 -12.81 12.16 6.87
N LEU A 278 -12.12 12.42 5.76
CA LEU A 278 -12.65 13.15 4.61
C LEU A 278 -12.93 12.17 3.48
N HIS A 279 -14.15 11.71 3.36
CA HIS A 279 -14.55 10.84 2.25
C HIS A 279 -14.94 11.66 1.03
N ILE A 280 -14.30 11.45 -0.12
CA ILE A 280 -14.59 12.15 -1.37
C ILE A 280 -15.10 11.14 -2.39
N HIS A 281 -16.33 11.35 -2.91
CA HIS A 281 -16.95 10.38 -3.80
C HIS A 281 -17.94 11.03 -4.78
N ALA A 282 -17.85 10.62 -6.04
CA ALA A 282 -18.78 11.06 -7.09
C ALA A 282 -20.03 10.19 -7.13
N THR A 283 -21.22 10.80 -7.28
CA THR A 283 -22.49 10.06 -7.38
C THR A 283 -22.63 9.27 -8.69
N GLY A 284 -21.89 9.66 -9.73
CA GLY A 284 -21.83 8.96 -11.03
C GLY A 284 -20.70 7.92 -11.14
N ASP A 285 -20.05 7.58 -10.03
CA ASP A 285 -18.97 6.58 -10.02
C ASP A 285 -19.47 5.20 -10.45
N ALA A 286 -19.00 4.74 -11.62
CA ALA A 286 -19.33 3.43 -12.17
C ALA A 286 -18.34 2.33 -11.71
N GLY A 287 -17.18 2.71 -11.18
CA GLY A 287 -16.15 1.79 -10.68
C GLY A 287 -16.45 1.31 -9.27
N VAL A 288 -16.70 2.26 -8.35
CA VAL A 288 -17.12 2.03 -6.97
C VAL A 288 -18.47 2.74 -6.77
N PRO A 289 -19.60 2.05 -6.98
CA PRO A 289 -20.92 2.69 -6.95
C PRO A 289 -21.21 3.39 -5.63
N PHE A 290 -21.66 4.65 -5.70
CA PHE A 290 -22.01 5.47 -4.52
C PHE A 290 -23.02 4.77 -3.59
N ALA A 291 -24.00 4.09 -4.16
CA ALA A 291 -25.02 3.35 -3.41
C ALA A 291 -24.51 2.03 -2.81
N GLY A 292 -23.25 1.67 -3.07
CA GLY A 292 -22.73 0.34 -2.77
C GLY A 292 -23.15 -0.71 -3.81
N ALA A 293 -22.66 -1.93 -3.65
CA ALA A 293 -23.00 -3.04 -4.53
C ALA A 293 -22.90 -4.39 -3.81
N ASN A 294 -23.80 -5.32 -4.19
CA ASN A 294 -23.80 -6.71 -3.71
C ASN A 294 -23.37 -7.69 -4.83
N LYS A 295 -22.70 -7.20 -5.88
CA LYS A 295 -22.29 -7.98 -7.05
C LYS A 295 -20.92 -7.50 -7.55
N PRO A 296 -20.14 -8.37 -8.19
CA PRO A 296 -18.90 -7.96 -8.86
C PRO A 296 -19.18 -6.81 -9.84
N GLY A 297 -18.41 -5.75 -9.74
CA GLY A 297 -18.52 -4.59 -10.62
C GLY A 297 -18.17 -4.90 -12.08
N PRO A 298 -18.45 -3.98 -13.01
CA PRO A 298 -18.34 -4.20 -14.47
C PRO A 298 -16.93 -4.50 -14.97
N TRP A 299 -15.91 -4.25 -14.18
CA TRP A 299 -14.49 -4.44 -14.55
C TRP A 299 -13.90 -5.77 -14.08
N GLY A 300 -14.71 -6.73 -13.58
CA GLY A 300 -14.17 -7.96 -12.96
C GLY A 300 -13.35 -7.67 -11.70
N LEU A 301 -13.38 -6.47 -11.20
CA LEU A 301 -12.89 -6.10 -9.89
C LEU A 301 -13.79 -6.80 -8.88
N PHE A 302 -13.23 -7.74 -8.15
CA PHE A 302 -13.96 -8.59 -7.20
C PHE A 302 -14.41 -7.77 -6.00
N PHE A 303 -15.46 -7.02 -6.18
CA PHE A 303 -16.16 -6.37 -5.09
C PHE A 303 -17.15 -7.39 -4.49
N ASN A 304 -16.72 -8.08 -3.47
CA ASN A 304 -17.65 -8.74 -2.59
C ASN A 304 -18.28 -7.65 -1.74
N ASP A 305 -19.59 -7.44 -1.85
CA ASP A 305 -20.36 -6.54 -1.00
C ASP A 305 -19.64 -5.22 -0.63
N ILE A 306 -19.79 -4.21 -1.46
CA ILE A 306 -19.31 -2.85 -1.20
C ILE A 306 -20.37 -2.13 -0.36
N PRO A 307 -20.03 -1.55 0.80
CA PRO A 307 -20.97 -0.68 1.52
C PRO A 307 -21.27 0.56 0.67
N GLY A 308 -22.49 1.08 0.80
CA GLY A 308 -22.81 2.40 0.26
C GLY A 308 -22.00 3.49 0.96
N VAL A 309 -21.74 4.60 0.26
CA VAL A 309 -20.97 5.74 0.80
C VAL A 309 -21.63 6.29 2.07
N ASP A 310 -22.95 6.48 2.07
CA ASP A 310 -23.70 6.97 3.23
C ASP A 310 -23.64 5.97 4.41
N GLU A 311 -23.69 4.67 4.14
CA GLU A 311 -23.54 3.61 5.15
C GLU A 311 -22.11 3.67 5.74
N ASN A 312 -21.10 3.75 4.89
CA ASN A 312 -19.71 3.83 5.31
C ASN A 312 -19.43 5.07 6.16
N LEU A 313 -19.96 6.23 5.77
CA LEU A 313 -19.83 7.48 6.50
C LEU A 313 -20.44 7.37 7.92
N ARG A 314 -21.65 6.81 8.04
CA ARG A 314 -22.32 6.58 9.34
C ARG A 314 -21.54 5.62 10.23
N ASN A 315 -20.99 4.54 9.66
CA ASN A 315 -20.16 3.61 10.41
C ASN A 315 -18.94 4.33 11.01
N TRP A 316 -18.30 5.23 10.27
CA TRP A 316 -17.16 6.02 10.77
C TRP A 316 -17.59 7.08 11.79
N ALA A 317 -18.75 7.70 11.60
CA ALA A 317 -19.32 8.59 12.59
C ALA A 317 -19.61 7.85 13.91
N ASP A 318 -20.13 6.62 13.85
CA ASP A 318 -20.36 5.75 15.03
C ASP A 318 -19.01 5.41 15.72
N TYR A 319 -17.98 4.98 14.99
CA TYR A 319 -16.66 4.65 15.56
C TYR A 319 -16.04 5.86 16.28
N ASN A 320 -16.13 7.03 15.68
CA ASN A 320 -15.59 8.27 16.22
C ASN A 320 -16.53 8.92 17.25
N LYS A 321 -17.69 8.31 17.51
CA LYS A 321 -18.73 8.85 18.42
C LYS A 321 -19.18 10.26 18.03
N CYS A 322 -19.29 10.51 16.73
CA CYS A 322 -19.80 11.75 16.19
C CYS A 322 -21.32 11.77 16.36
N ASN A 323 -21.80 12.51 17.33
CA ASN A 323 -23.20 12.56 17.77
C ASN A 323 -23.96 13.77 17.22
N LYS A 324 -23.28 14.62 16.47
CA LYS A 324 -23.85 15.84 15.91
C LYS A 324 -23.58 15.91 14.43
N GLU A 325 -24.66 16.06 13.65
CA GLU A 325 -24.54 16.54 12.28
C GLU A 325 -24.27 18.04 12.32
N ASP A 326 -23.08 18.42 11.83
CA ASP A 326 -22.68 19.80 11.74
C ASP A 326 -22.95 20.31 10.33
N ASN A 327 -23.70 21.39 10.21
CA ASN A 327 -23.94 22.05 8.94
C ASN A 327 -22.87 23.10 8.69
N PRO A 328 -21.83 22.80 7.87
CA PRO A 328 -20.77 23.77 7.60
C PRO A 328 -21.33 25.03 6.95
N LYS A 329 -20.69 26.18 7.25
CA LYS A 329 -21.08 27.47 6.65
C LYS A 329 -21.01 27.41 5.12
N VAL A 330 -19.97 26.74 4.60
CA VAL A 330 -19.82 26.44 3.16
C VAL A 330 -20.42 25.07 2.91
N LYS A 331 -21.59 25.02 2.29
CA LYS A 331 -22.33 23.79 2.02
C LYS A 331 -21.99 23.14 0.67
N SER A 332 -21.35 23.89 -0.22
CA SER A 332 -20.95 23.43 -1.55
C SER A 332 -19.66 24.09 -2.00
N ILE A 333 -18.86 23.32 -2.75
CA ILE A 333 -17.57 23.73 -3.32
C ILE A 333 -17.49 23.27 -4.77
N ASP A 334 -16.59 23.87 -5.54
CA ASP A 334 -16.19 23.48 -6.89
C ASP A 334 -14.98 22.55 -6.79
N LEU A 335 -15.19 21.26 -6.97
CA LEU A 335 -14.16 20.24 -6.80
C LEU A 335 -13.73 19.58 -8.10
N ASP A 336 -14.69 19.26 -9.01
CA ASP A 336 -14.47 18.60 -10.30
C ASP A 336 -14.33 19.63 -11.41
N ASN A 337 -13.19 19.67 -12.11
CA ASN A 337 -12.91 20.68 -13.12
C ASN A 337 -13.70 20.47 -14.45
N ILE A 338 -14.46 19.40 -14.58
CA ILE A 338 -15.30 19.10 -15.76
C ILE A 338 -16.74 19.52 -15.49
N ILE A 339 -17.21 19.46 -14.25
CA ILE A 339 -18.58 19.82 -13.87
C ILE A 339 -18.65 21.32 -13.56
N PRO A 340 -19.44 22.11 -14.29
CA PRO A 340 -19.47 23.56 -14.07
C PRO A 340 -20.06 23.96 -12.70
N GLY A 341 -19.38 24.85 -12.00
CA GLY A 341 -19.86 25.48 -10.77
C GLY A 341 -19.67 24.61 -9.52
N ASN A 342 -20.38 24.95 -8.45
CA ASN A 342 -20.27 24.23 -7.17
C ASN A 342 -20.92 22.84 -7.25
N ASP A 343 -20.16 21.86 -7.68
CA ASP A 343 -20.58 20.51 -7.94
C ASP A 343 -20.63 19.61 -6.70
N THR A 344 -20.02 20.02 -5.59
CA THR A 344 -19.79 19.17 -4.43
C THR A 344 -20.52 19.69 -3.18
N THR A 345 -21.34 18.84 -2.58
CA THR A 345 -21.98 19.11 -1.28
C THR A 345 -21.14 18.56 -0.14
N ILE A 346 -21.01 19.33 0.95
CA ILE A 346 -20.31 18.93 2.17
C ILE A 346 -21.33 18.47 3.21
N ILE A 347 -21.16 17.25 3.73
CA ILE A 347 -21.90 16.67 4.85
C ILE A 347 -20.90 16.36 5.96
N ARG A 348 -21.13 16.83 7.19
CA ARG A 348 -20.19 16.70 8.29
C ARG A 348 -20.86 16.17 9.54
N PHE A 349 -20.18 15.23 10.20
CA PHE A 349 -20.48 14.76 11.54
C PHE A 349 -19.31 15.08 12.47
N MET A 350 -19.61 15.54 13.68
CA MET A 350 -18.59 15.92 14.67
C MET A 350 -18.83 15.23 16.01
N ASN A 351 -17.74 14.94 16.68
CA ASN A 351 -17.73 14.61 18.10
C ASN A 351 -17.42 15.90 18.89
N GLU A 352 -18.43 16.42 19.61
CA GLU A 352 -18.30 17.69 20.34
C GLU A 352 -17.29 17.67 21.48
N LYS A 353 -16.86 16.47 21.95
CA LYS A 353 -15.94 16.35 23.07
C LYS A 353 -14.47 16.52 22.67
N ASN A 354 -14.11 16.01 21.48
CA ASN A 354 -12.73 16.01 21.00
C ASN A 354 -12.56 16.60 19.59
N ASN A 355 -13.62 17.14 19.00
CA ASN A 355 -13.65 17.72 17.65
C ASN A 355 -13.29 16.74 16.52
N CYS A 356 -13.35 15.42 16.77
CA CYS A 356 -13.14 14.46 15.70
C CYS A 356 -14.24 14.59 14.64
N THR A 357 -13.82 14.64 13.38
CA THR A 357 -14.67 14.97 12.23
C THR A 357 -14.75 13.81 11.26
N VAL A 358 -15.97 13.50 10.79
CA VAL A 358 -16.22 12.62 9.66
C VAL A 358 -16.99 13.41 8.62
N GLU A 359 -16.40 13.62 7.46
CA GLU A 359 -16.93 14.50 6.43
C GLU A 359 -17.03 13.80 5.09
N LEU A 360 -18.12 14.02 4.37
CA LEU A 360 -18.33 13.60 2.98
C LEU A 360 -18.33 14.81 2.06
N TRP A 361 -17.45 14.81 1.09
CA TRP A 361 -17.53 15.67 -0.08
C TRP A 361 -18.19 14.88 -1.21
N LYS A 362 -19.50 15.09 -1.36
CA LYS A 362 -20.36 14.39 -2.31
C LYS A 362 -20.37 15.15 -3.63
N VAL A 363 -19.60 14.66 -4.62
CA VAL A 363 -19.56 15.23 -5.98
C VAL A 363 -20.81 14.78 -6.74
N HIS A 364 -21.62 15.72 -7.19
CA HIS A 364 -22.85 15.44 -7.93
C HIS A 364 -22.55 15.17 -9.41
N GLY A 365 -22.88 14.00 -9.90
CA GLY A 365 -22.40 13.49 -11.19
C GLY A 365 -20.99 12.93 -11.05
N GLY A 366 -20.05 13.36 -11.91
CA GLY A 366 -18.64 13.01 -11.84
C GLY A 366 -18.35 11.54 -12.14
N GLN A 367 -17.07 11.22 -12.18
CA GLN A 367 -16.57 9.90 -12.55
C GLN A 367 -15.75 9.29 -11.40
N HIS A 368 -15.36 8.03 -11.54
CA HIS A 368 -14.54 7.31 -10.58
C HIS A 368 -13.22 8.04 -10.23
N SER A 369 -12.53 8.58 -11.23
CA SER A 369 -11.33 9.41 -11.05
C SER A 369 -11.73 10.86 -11.21
N ILE A 370 -12.09 11.53 -10.11
CA ILE A 370 -12.50 12.94 -10.09
C ILE A 370 -11.32 13.81 -10.58
N PRO A 371 -11.48 14.56 -11.68
CA PRO A 371 -10.44 15.47 -12.15
C PRO A 371 -10.47 16.77 -11.31
N PHE A 372 -9.74 16.79 -10.23
CA PHE A 372 -9.77 17.90 -9.28
C PHE A 372 -9.40 19.25 -9.90
N THR A 373 -10.12 20.31 -9.50
CA THR A 373 -9.64 21.68 -9.67
C THR A 373 -8.37 21.90 -8.85
N VAL A 374 -7.55 22.90 -9.21
CA VAL A 374 -6.36 23.26 -8.42
C VAL A 374 -6.74 23.66 -7.00
N ASP A 375 -7.83 24.41 -6.85
CA ASP A 375 -8.34 24.80 -5.54
C ASP A 375 -8.92 23.62 -4.78
N GLY A 376 -9.57 22.67 -5.48
CA GLY A 376 -10.05 21.43 -4.88
C GLY A 376 -8.92 20.58 -4.29
N GLN A 377 -7.80 20.43 -5.01
CA GLN A 377 -6.61 19.76 -4.47
C GLN A 377 -6.07 20.46 -3.22
N ARG A 378 -5.99 21.80 -3.27
CA ARG A 378 -5.57 22.64 -2.13
C ARG A 378 -6.48 22.43 -0.93
N MET A 379 -7.80 22.47 -1.12
CA MET A 379 -8.79 22.26 -0.06
C MET A 379 -8.66 20.89 0.63
N VAL A 380 -8.39 19.82 -0.14
CA VAL A 380 -8.15 18.48 0.44
C VAL A 380 -6.91 18.48 1.33
N VAL A 381 -5.81 19.08 0.87
CA VAL A 381 -4.57 19.18 1.65
C VAL A 381 -4.77 20.04 2.89
N ASP A 382 -5.43 21.18 2.76
CA ASP A 382 -5.73 22.07 3.89
C ASP A 382 -6.59 21.34 4.94
N TRP A 383 -7.62 20.63 4.47
CA TRP A 383 -8.45 19.84 5.37
C TRP A 383 -7.63 18.81 6.16
N LEU A 384 -6.72 18.07 5.52
CA LEU A 384 -5.84 17.13 6.22
C LEU A 384 -4.98 17.84 7.26
N LEU A 385 -4.32 18.94 6.88
CA LEU A 385 -3.38 19.65 7.76
C LEU A 385 -4.08 20.31 8.96
N ASP A 386 -5.37 20.66 8.83
CA ASP A 386 -6.21 21.25 9.88
C ASP A 386 -6.81 20.21 10.84
N HIS A 387 -6.60 18.92 10.58
CA HIS A 387 -7.14 17.82 11.39
C HIS A 387 -6.02 16.98 12.02
N PRO A 388 -5.30 17.51 13.02
CA PRO A 388 -4.32 16.75 13.78
C PRO A 388 -5.00 15.64 14.59
N LYS A 389 -4.20 14.65 15.02
CA LYS A 389 -4.67 13.56 15.86
C LYS A 389 -5.36 14.08 17.11
N VAL A 390 -6.55 13.53 17.36
CA VAL A 390 -7.28 13.78 18.62
C VAL A 390 -6.84 12.80 19.69
N ASP A 391 -6.81 13.27 20.95
CA ASP A 391 -6.45 12.47 22.13
C ASP A 391 -7.58 11.51 22.56
#